data_de702c30a1e768c74611e1b81cbac01a
#
_entry.id   de702c30a1e768c74611e1b81cbac01a
#
_cell.length_a   1.000
_cell.length_b   1.000
_cell.length_c   1.000
_cell.angle_alpha   90.00
_cell.angle_beta   90.00
_cell.angle_gamma   90.00
#
_symmetry.space_group_name_H-M   'P 1'
#
loop_
_entity.id
_entity.type
_entity.pdbx_description
1 polymer ?
#
loop_
_entity_poly.entity_id
_entity_poly.type
_entity_poly.pdbx_seq_one_letter_code
_entity_poly.pdbx_strand_id
1 'polypeptide(L)'
;MAHVIDFKEAGFDSVLDELEWRGLISQSTDRDRLAEALNGEPITYYCGFDPTAASLHIGNLVQLINMRHLQAAGHHPIALVGGATGLIGDPRQSGERTLNPKDVVAGWAERLKKQIGGILETEGDNP
;
A
#
# COMPACT_ATOMS: atom_id res chain seq x y z
N MET A 1 3.93 5.71 -13.96
CA MET A 1 3.06 4.90 -13.09
C MET A 1 3.10 3.45 -13.55
N ALA A 2 3.13 2.50 -12.62
CA ALA A 2 3.13 1.07 -12.96
C ALA A 2 1.80 0.66 -13.59
N HIS A 3 1.86 -0.07 -14.71
CA HIS A 3 0.67 -0.63 -15.35
C HIS A 3 0.30 -1.96 -14.69
N VAL A 4 -0.97 -2.10 -14.33
CA VAL A 4 -1.53 -3.32 -13.78
C VAL A 4 -2.77 -3.67 -14.60
N ILE A 5 -2.84 -4.90 -15.06
CA ILE A 5 -4.01 -5.41 -15.78
C ILE A 5 -5.17 -5.52 -14.78
N ASP A 6 -6.33 -4.97 -15.17
CA ASP A 6 -7.56 -5.08 -14.38
C ASP A 6 -7.95 -6.55 -14.19
N PHE A 7 -8.60 -6.87 -13.05
CA PHE A 7 -8.98 -8.25 -12.74
C PHE A 7 -9.89 -8.88 -13.81
N LYS A 8 -10.75 -8.08 -14.44
CA LYS A 8 -11.64 -8.55 -15.52
C LYS A 8 -10.85 -8.93 -16.78
N GLU A 9 -9.87 -8.10 -17.14
CA GLU A 9 -8.98 -8.38 -18.28
C GLU A 9 -8.12 -9.62 -18.02
N ALA A 10 -7.75 -9.85 -16.77
CA ALA A 10 -7.00 -11.03 -16.35
C ALA A 10 -7.85 -12.29 -16.25
N GLY A 11 -9.18 -12.19 -16.40
CA GLY A 11 -10.08 -13.32 -16.40
C GLY A 11 -10.62 -13.74 -15.04
N PHE A 12 -10.51 -12.88 -14.03
CA PHE A 12 -11.05 -13.13 -12.70
C PHE A 12 -12.45 -12.54 -12.53
N ASP A 13 -13.28 -13.18 -11.70
CA ASP A 13 -14.64 -12.73 -11.42
C ASP A 13 -14.65 -11.52 -10.46
N SER A 14 -13.65 -11.40 -9.61
CA SER A 14 -13.52 -10.30 -8.67
C SER A 14 -12.05 -9.96 -8.40
N VAL A 15 -11.78 -8.74 -7.92
CA VAL A 15 -10.43 -8.35 -7.53
C VAL A 15 -9.92 -9.19 -6.36
N LEU A 16 -10.79 -9.59 -5.43
CA LEU A 16 -10.39 -10.45 -4.31
C LEU A 16 -9.94 -11.83 -4.79
N ASP A 17 -10.63 -12.41 -5.77
CA ASP A 17 -10.23 -13.68 -6.37
C ASP A 17 -8.85 -13.58 -7.01
N GLU A 18 -8.58 -12.49 -7.71
CA GLU A 18 -7.26 -12.24 -8.28
C GLU A 18 -6.18 -12.14 -7.20
N LEU A 19 -6.42 -11.35 -6.15
CA LEU A 19 -5.45 -11.16 -5.06
C LEU A 19 -5.17 -12.48 -4.33
N GLU A 20 -6.18 -13.29 -4.10
CA GLU A 20 -6.04 -14.61 -3.49
C GLU A 20 -5.23 -15.55 -4.39
N TRP A 21 -5.52 -15.57 -5.68
CA TRP A 21 -4.79 -16.39 -6.65
C TRP A 21 -3.31 -16.01 -6.71
N ARG A 22 -3.00 -14.72 -6.64
CA ARG A 22 -1.63 -14.21 -6.64
C ARG A 22 -0.90 -14.41 -5.30
N GLY A 23 -1.59 -14.90 -4.29
CA GLY A 23 -1.00 -15.10 -2.96
C GLY A 23 -0.76 -13.80 -2.20
N LEU A 24 -1.51 -12.74 -2.51
CA LEU A 24 -1.36 -11.42 -1.89
C LEU A 24 -2.20 -11.25 -0.62
N ILE A 25 -3.05 -12.21 -0.28
CA ILE A 25 -3.87 -12.21 0.94
C ILE A 25 -3.35 -13.27 1.88
N SER A 26 -2.80 -12.86 3.02
CA SER A 26 -2.35 -13.77 4.07
C SER A 26 -3.46 -14.02 5.09
N GLN A 27 -4.07 -12.96 5.58
CA GLN A 27 -5.13 -13.00 6.58
C GLN A 27 -6.12 -11.89 6.33
N SER A 28 -7.36 -12.11 6.75
CA SER A 28 -8.41 -11.09 6.76
C SER A 28 -9.21 -11.24 8.05
N THR A 29 -9.67 -10.13 8.59
CA THR A 29 -10.54 -10.12 9.77
C THR A 29 -11.85 -10.85 9.50
N ASP A 30 -12.43 -10.62 8.30
CA ASP A 30 -13.66 -11.25 7.84
C ASP A 30 -13.65 -11.27 6.32
N ARG A 31 -13.33 -12.42 5.75
CA ARG A 31 -13.20 -12.58 4.30
C ARG A 31 -14.51 -12.33 3.56
N ASP A 32 -15.63 -12.77 4.11
CA ASP A 32 -16.93 -12.62 3.43
C ASP A 32 -17.37 -11.16 3.38
N ARG A 33 -17.14 -10.42 4.46
CA ARG A 33 -17.40 -8.97 4.48
C ARG A 33 -16.43 -8.22 3.56
N LEU A 34 -15.19 -8.65 3.48
CA LEU A 34 -14.21 -8.07 2.57
C LEU A 34 -14.65 -8.28 1.12
N ALA A 35 -15.08 -9.50 0.77
CA ALA A 35 -15.59 -9.81 -0.57
C ALA A 35 -16.79 -8.94 -0.92
N GLU A 36 -17.73 -8.79 0.00
CA GLU A 36 -18.91 -7.93 -0.18
C GLU A 36 -18.52 -6.47 -0.40
N ALA A 37 -17.60 -5.94 0.40
CA ALA A 37 -17.14 -4.56 0.29
C ALA A 37 -16.40 -4.30 -1.03
N LEU A 38 -15.55 -5.22 -1.46
CA LEU A 38 -14.77 -5.06 -2.69
C LEU A 38 -15.59 -5.27 -3.96
N ASN A 39 -16.68 -6.01 -3.89
CA ASN A 39 -17.57 -6.24 -5.03
C ASN A 39 -18.72 -5.23 -5.12
N GLY A 40 -18.88 -4.39 -4.10
CA GLY A 40 -19.94 -3.35 -4.05
C GLY A 40 -19.47 -2.02 -4.63
N GLU A 41 -20.05 -0.95 -4.13
CA GLU A 41 -19.67 0.41 -4.50
C GLU A 41 -18.19 0.70 -4.17
N PRO A 42 -17.53 1.64 -4.89
CA PRO A 42 -16.17 2.03 -4.58
C PRO A 42 -15.98 2.40 -3.11
N ILE A 43 -14.98 1.84 -2.48
CA ILE A 43 -14.62 2.15 -1.09
C ILE A 43 -13.29 2.89 -1.04
N THR A 44 -13.10 3.66 0.02
CA THR A 44 -11.82 4.26 0.35
C THR A 44 -11.11 3.38 1.38
N TYR A 45 -9.85 3.08 1.12
CA TYR A 45 -9.02 2.26 2.02
C TYR A 45 -7.66 2.91 2.21
N TYR A 46 -6.96 2.51 3.25
CA TYR A 46 -5.62 3.04 3.49
C TYR A 46 -4.62 1.93 3.82
N CYS A 47 -3.36 2.24 3.56
CA CYS A 47 -2.24 1.42 3.99
C CYS A 47 -1.14 2.34 4.52
N GLY A 48 -0.58 2.00 5.67
CA GLY A 48 0.46 2.77 6.32
C GLY A 48 1.87 2.34 5.88
N PHE A 49 2.74 3.32 5.71
CA PHE A 49 4.16 3.13 5.40
C PHE A 49 4.99 3.92 6.39
N ASP A 50 5.98 3.29 7.02
CA ASP A 50 6.88 3.95 7.95
C ASP A 50 8.12 4.47 7.22
N PRO A 51 8.43 5.78 7.30
CA PRO A 51 9.62 6.34 6.67
C PRO A 51 10.86 6.06 7.53
N THR A 52 11.31 4.80 7.53
CA THR A 52 12.46 4.34 8.31
C THR A 52 13.77 4.33 7.51
N ALA A 53 13.68 4.62 6.22
CA ALA A 53 14.82 4.70 5.30
C ALA A 53 14.50 5.65 4.14
N ALA A 54 15.52 6.01 3.36
CA ALA A 54 15.38 6.92 2.23
C ALA A 54 14.65 6.34 1.03
N SER A 55 14.32 5.06 1.05
CA SER A 55 13.66 4.35 -0.04
C SER A 55 12.74 3.26 0.50
N LEU A 56 11.72 2.93 -0.29
CA LEU A 56 10.88 1.76 -0.04
C LEU A 56 11.71 0.48 -0.22
N HIS A 57 11.37 -0.55 0.55
CA HIS A 57 11.91 -1.90 0.37
C HIS A 57 10.91 -2.82 -0.34
N ILE A 58 11.34 -4.06 -0.63
CA ILE A 58 10.53 -5.02 -1.38
C ILE A 58 9.18 -5.34 -0.72
N GLY A 59 9.13 -5.37 0.61
CA GLY A 59 7.88 -5.57 1.35
C GLY A 59 6.87 -4.44 1.13
N ASN A 60 7.34 -3.20 1.04
CA ASN A 60 6.48 -2.05 0.70
C ASN A 60 5.98 -2.15 -0.74
N LEU A 61 6.81 -2.66 -1.66
CA LEU A 61 6.41 -2.84 -3.05
C LEU A 61 5.23 -3.82 -3.17
N VAL A 62 5.24 -4.91 -2.42
CA VAL A 62 4.12 -5.87 -2.36
C VAL A 62 2.83 -5.17 -1.90
N GLN A 63 2.92 -4.34 -0.85
CA GLN A 63 1.79 -3.54 -0.38
C GLN A 63 1.26 -2.60 -1.46
N LEU A 64 2.15 -1.90 -2.15
CA LEU A 64 1.77 -0.94 -3.21
C LEU A 64 1.15 -1.65 -4.42
N ILE A 65 1.66 -2.80 -4.81
CA ILE A 65 1.08 -3.60 -5.89
C ILE A 65 -0.33 -4.03 -5.53
N ASN A 66 -0.54 -4.48 -4.28
CA ASN A 66 -1.85 -4.84 -3.78
C ASN A 66 -2.82 -3.64 -3.84
N MET A 67 -2.37 -2.48 -3.37
CA MET A 67 -3.15 -1.24 -3.47
C MET A 67 -3.45 -0.86 -4.93
N ARG A 68 -2.51 -1.06 -5.83
CA ARG A 68 -2.69 -0.75 -7.25
C ARG A 68 -3.75 -1.65 -7.90
N HIS A 69 -3.80 -2.93 -7.56
CA HIS A 69 -4.86 -3.83 -8.02
C HIS A 69 -6.24 -3.35 -7.55
N LEU A 70 -6.36 -2.95 -6.27
CA LEU A 70 -7.61 -2.41 -5.74
C LEU A 70 -7.99 -1.08 -6.41
N GLN A 71 -7.03 -0.22 -6.69
CA GLN A 71 -7.26 1.02 -7.42
C GLN A 71 -7.75 0.75 -8.85
N ALA A 72 -7.15 -0.21 -9.54
CA ALA A 72 -7.58 -0.61 -10.88
C ALA A 72 -9.00 -1.18 -10.89
N ALA A 73 -9.46 -1.75 -9.78
CA ALA A 73 -10.83 -2.23 -9.61
C ALA A 73 -11.83 -1.11 -9.27
N GLY A 74 -11.38 0.14 -9.14
CA GLY A 74 -12.23 1.31 -8.90
C GLY A 74 -12.26 1.81 -7.46
N HIS A 75 -11.53 1.20 -6.55
CA HIS A 75 -11.46 1.63 -5.15
C HIS A 75 -10.45 2.76 -4.96
N HIS A 76 -10.60 3.56 -3.90
CA HIS A 76 -9.81 4.77 -3.66
C HIS A 76 -8.74 4.55 -2.60
N PRO A 77 -7.45 4.49 -2.97
CA PRO A 77 -6.37 4.28 -2.02
C PRO A 77 -5.96 5.57 -1.29
N ILE A 78 -5.61 5.42 -0.02
CA ILE A 78 -4.89 6.44 0.73
C ILE A 78 -3.58 5.81 1.19
N ALA A 79 -2.47 6.29 0.66
CA ALA A 79 -1.15 5.89 1.12
C ALA A 79 -0.75 6.81 2.28
N LEU A 80 -0.71 6.25 3.49
CA LEU A 80 -0.39 6.99 4.70
C LEU A 80 1.09 6.83 5.02
N VAL A 81 1.86 7.88 4.84
CA VAL A 81 3.27 7.90 5.24
C VAL A 81 3.37 8.45 6.64
N GLY A 82 3.68 7.59 7.61
CA GLY A 82 3.79 7.97 9.00
C GLY A 82 4.96 8.93 9.27
N GLY A 83 4.82 9.79 10.27
CA GLY A 83 5.88 10.69 10.72
C GLY A 83 6.54 10.23 12.01
N ALA A 84 5.74 10.03 13.07
CA ALA A 84 6.25 9.69 14.39
C ALA A 84 6.94 8.34 14.47
N THR A 85 6.42 7.33 13.79
CA THR A 85 7.00 5.98 13.79
C THR A 85 8.35 5.91 13.11
N GLY A 86 8.59 6.75 12.09
CA GLY A 86 9.88 6.86 11.44
C GLY A 86 10.99 7.38 12.35
N LEU A 87 10.64 8.17 13.37
CA LEU A 87 11.59 8.67 14.36
C LEU A 87 12.17 7.56 15.23
N ILE A 88 11.44 6.47 15.42
CA ILE A 88 11.85 5.34 16.26
C ILE A 88 12.79 4.39 15.53
N GLY A 89 12.73 4.35 14.19
CA GLY A 89 13.50 3.41 13.37
C GLY A 89 12.91 2.01 13.35
N ASP A 90 13.52 1.12 12.57
CA ASP A 90 13.07 -0.24 12.42
C ASP A 90 13.31 -1.09 13.67
N PRO A 91 12.41 -2.03 14.02
CA PRO A 91 12.68 -3.01 15.08
C PRO A 91 13.81 -3.94 14.65
N ARG A 92 14.77 -4.14 15.54
CA ARG A 92 15.89 -5.06 15.35
C ARG A 92 15.71 -6.32 16.19
N GLN A 93 16.24 -7.44 15.71
CA GLN A 93 16.19 -8.71 16.47
C GLN A 93 16.98 -8.63 17.78
N SER A 94 17.96 -7.76 17.86
CA SER A 94 18.77 -7.53 19.06
C SER A 94 18.97 -6.03 19.27
N GLY A 95 18.64 -5.54 20.47
CA GLY A 95 18.85 -4.16 20.89
C GLY A 95 17.61 -3.27 20.74
N GLU A 96 17.75 -2.04 21.21
CA GLU A 96 16.71 -1.02 21.17
C GLU A 96 16.66 -0.33 19.81
N ARG A 97 15.48 0.21 19.47
CA ARG A 97 15.32 1.06 18.28
C ARG A 97 16.12 2.35 18.45
N THR A 98 16.83 2.75 17.41
CA THR A 98 17.55 4.02 17.37
C THR A 98 16.62 5.14 16.90
N LEU A 99 16.60 6.26 17.63
CA LEU A 99 15.86 7.46 17.21
C LEU A 99 16.53 8.13 16.02
N ASN A 100 15.75 8.51 15.03
CA ASN A 100 16.23 9.26 13.88
C ASN A 100 15.93 10.76 14.02
N PRO A 101 16.77 11.67 13.51
CA PRO A 101 16.49 13.10 13.49
C PRO A 101 15.22 13.42 12.68
N LYS A 102 14.43 14.40 13.15
CA LYS A 102 13.15 14.79 12.52
C LYS A 102 13.30 15.25 11.08
N ASP A 103 14.33 16.02 10.77
CA ASP A 103 14.60 16.53 9.43
C ASP A 103 14.96 15.41 8.45
N VAL A 104 15.70 14.41 8.92
CA VAL A 104 16.05 13.22 8.13
C VAL A 104 14.79 12.41 7.83
N VAL A 105 13.95 12.17 8.84
CA VAL A 105 12.67 11.43 8.66
C VAL A 105 11.73 12.17 7.73
N ALA A 106 11.63 13.50 7.83
CA ALA A 106 10.81 14.30 6.92
C ALA A 106 11.30 14.17 5.46
N GLY A 107 12.61 14.16 5.25
CA GLY A 107 13.20 13.93 3.93
C GLY A 107 12.88 12.54 3.39
N TRP A 108 12.93 11.52 4.23
CA TRP A 108 12.55 10.16 3.85
C TRP A 108 11.06 10.08 3.48
N ALA A 109 10.20 10.72 4.26
CA ALA A 109 8.77 10.75 3.99
C ALA A 109 8.48 11.34 2.59
N GLU A 110 9.12 12.43 2.23
CA GLU A 110 8.96 13.05 0.91
C GLU A 110 9.46 12.13 -0.23
N ARG A 111 10.56 11.42 -0.02
CA ARG A 111 11.07 10.44 -1.00
C ARG A 111 10.13 9.26 -1.18
N LEU A 112 9.57 8.75 -0.09
CA LEU A 112 8.59 7.66 -0.13
C LEU A 112 7.32 8.09 -0.86
N LYS A 113 6.82 9.29 -0.59
CA LYS A 113 5.66 9.84 -1.31
C LYS A 113 5.89 9.89 -2.81
N LYS A 114 7.08 10.30 -3.22
CA LYS A 114 7.44 10.35 -4.64
C LYS A 114 7.48 8.96 -5.28
N GLN A 115 8.05 7.97 -4.59
CA GLN A 115 8.08 6.58 -5.06
C GLN A 115 6.67 5.99 -5.14
N ILE A 116 5.83 6.24 -4.15
CA ILE A 116 4.43 5.80 -4.12
C ILE A 116 3.66 6.39 -5.30
N GLY A 117 3.84 7.67 -5.59
CA GLY A 117 3.22 8.33 -6.74
C GLY A 117 3.64 7.78 -8.09
N GLY A 118 4.74 7.03 -8.16
CA GLY A 118 5.17 6.31 -9.37
C GLY A 118 4.41 4.99 -9.59
N ILE A 119 3.70 4.49 -8.57
CA ILE A 119 2.97 3.22 -8.63
C ILE A 119 1.47 3.46 -8.54
N LEU A 120 1.02 4.27 -7.57
CA LEU A 120 -0.38 4.63 -7.40
C LEU A 120 -0.69 5.91 -8.15
N GLU A 121 -1.89 5.99 -8.70
CA GLU A 121 -2.40 7.23 -9.27
C GLU A 121 -2.90 8.12 -8.13
N THR A 122 -2.24 9.27 -7.96
CA THR A 122 -2.57 10.23 -6.90
C THR A 122 -3.27 11.48 -7.41
N GLU A 123 -3.38 11.60 -8.73
CA GLU A 123 -4.08 12.68 -9.43
C GLU A 123 -5.00 12.06 -10.48
N GLY A 124 -6.00 12.80 -10.94
CA GLY A 124 -6.94 12.33 -11.95
C GLY A 124 -8.26 11.89 -11.36
N ASP A 125 -9.03 11.09 -12.12
CA ASP A 125 -10.41 10.73 -11.78
C ASP A 125 -10.53 9.71 -10.64
N ASN A 126 -9.45 8.98 -10.36
CA ASN A 126 -9.41 8.00 -9.27
C ASN A 126 -8.06 8.04 -8.56
N PRO A 127 -7.78 9.14 -7.84
CA PRO A 127 -6.53 9.29 -7.09
C PRO A 127 -6.47 8.38 -5.87
#